data_fcd8ec0741d3131d31bde0f9813ff676
#
_entry.id   fcd8ec0741d3131d31bde0f9813ff676
#
_cell.length_a   1.000
_cell.length_b   1.000
_cell.length_c   1.000
_cell.angle_alpha   90.00
_cell.angle_beta   90.00
_cell.angle_gamma   90.00
#
_symmetry.space_group_name_H-M   'P 1'
#
loop_
_entity.id
_entity.type
_entity.pdbx_description
1 polymer ?
#
loop_
_entity_poly.entity_id
_entity_poly.type
_entity_poly.pdbx_seq_one_letter_code
_entity_poly.pdbx_strand_id
1 'polypeptide(L)'
;MNVLPTLDDMVATRQADPVVLVMPDTDGGRQYSLQCLNAVGGVQDATYVAEDVPDFVAASYRVQPPGKAWGVAGLSEGGFCAANLALQYPSRFGAAGSMSGYFAPLDNLSPRRGRPGAAAVYTLPFRGHPALKARNTPAEYITRLPAGALIPQFFLAAGAQDAQDVQAAESFRQELQLYQASVPLVLIRGASHDAKAWRGAERPMFEWMTPQLAHQAALADAAWTARERASRVRHREHNA
;
A
#
# COMPACT_ATOMS: atom_id res chain seq x y z
N MET A 1 -15.54 5.99 -6.31
CA MET A 1 -14.71 4.87 -6.82
C MET A 1 -15.62 3.71 -7.18
N ASN A 2 -15.27 2.97 -8.20
CA ASN A 2 -16.00 1.77 -8.64
C ASN A 2 -15.10 0.53 -8.55
N VAL A 3 -14.34 0.43 -7.47
CA VAL A 3 -13.25 -0.55 -7.33
C VAL A 3 -13.74 -1.98 -7.52
N LEU A 4 -14.83 -2.39 -6.84
CA LEU A 4 -15.39 -3.73 -6.94
C LEU A 4 -15.90 -4.05 -8.36
N PRO A 5 -16.81 -3.26 -8.96
CA PRO A 5 -17.26 -3.52 -10.33
C PRO A 5 -16.13 -3.47 -11.36
N THR A 6 -15.12 -2.61 -11.17
CA THR A 6 -13.97 -2.54 -12.05
C THR A 6 -13.15 -3.83 -11.99
N LEU A 7 -12.84 -4.32 -10.79
CA LEU A 7 -12.09 -5.56 -10.63
C LEU A 7 -12.86 -6.78 -11.12
N ASP A 8 -14.15 -6.87 -10.83
CA ASP A 8 -15.02 -7.96 -11.29
C ASP A 8 -15.04 -8.08 -12.82
N ASP A 9 -15.20 -6.93 -13.52
CA ASP A 9 -15.13 -6.88 -14.98
C ASP A 9 -13.75 -7.30 -15.51
N MET A 10 -12.67 -6.82 -14.88
CA MET A 10 -11.30 -7.16 -15.27
C MET A 10 -10.99 -8.65 -15.08
N VAL A 11 -11.45 -9.25 -13.99
CA VAL A 11 -11.29 -10.69 -13.74
C VAL A 11 -12.12 -11.50 -14.74
N ALA A 12 -13.38 -11.11 -14.99
CA ALA A 12 -14.25 -11.78 -15.97
C ALA A 12 -13.67 -11.72 -17.40
N THR A 13 -13.00 -10.62 -17.74
CA THR A 13 -12.34 -10.43 -19.06
C THR A 13 -10.87 -10.86 -19.09
N ARG A 14 -10.34 -11.45 -18.02
CA ARG A 14 -8.94 -11.91 -17.87
C ARG A 14 -7.90 -10.80 -18.03
N GLN A 15 -8.25 -9.59 -17.64
CA GLN A 15 -7.34 -8.43 -17.57
C GLN A 15 -6.68 -8.30 -16.19
N ALA A 16 -7.21 -8.98 -15.18
CA ALA A 16 -6.65 -9.04 -13.84
C ALA A 16 -6.79 -10.48 -13.30
N ASP A 17 -5.85 -10.89 -12.46
CA ASP A 17 -5.97 -12.13 -11.70
C ASP A 17 -6.93 -11.94 -10.50
N PRO A 18 -7.67 -12.99 -10.09
CA PRO A 18 -8.55 -12.94 -8.94
C PRO A 18 -7.79 -12.61 -7.65
N VAL A 19 -8.29 -11.62 -6.90
CA VAL A 19 -7.75 -11.25 -5.59
C VAL A 19 -8.89 -11.00 -4.59
N VAL A 20 -8.59 -11.13 -3.31
CA VAL A 20 -9.49 -10.70 -2.24
C VAL A 20 -9.19 -9.23 -1.92
N LEU A 21 -10.21 -8.36 -2.04
CA LEU A 21 -10.11 -6.96 -1.65
C LEU A 21 -10.54 -6.80 -0.20
N VAL A 22 -9.67 -6.18 0.59
CA VAL A 22 -9.93 -5.82 1.99
C VAL A 22 -9.91 -4.30 2.09
N MET A 23 -10.99 -3.72 2.56
CA MET A 23 -11.15 -2.25 2.71
C MET A 23 -11.42 -1.92 4.18
N PRO A 24 -10.37 -1.80 5.01
CA PRO A 24 -10.52 -1.52 6.42
C PRO A 24 -10.94 -0.06 6.66
N ASP A 25 -11.68 0.19 7.73
CA ASP A 25 -11.90 1.54 8.25
C ASP A 25 -10.63 1.97 9.01
N THR A 26 -9.80 2.78 8.37
CA THR A 26 -8.53 3.24 8.94
C THR A 26 -8.69 4.29 10.03
N ASP A 27 -9.85 4.93 10.11
CA ASP A 27 -10.12 5.98 11.09
C ASP A 27 -10.90 5.48 12.31
N GLY A 28 -11.48 4.27 12.25
CA GLY A 28 -12.23 3.65 13.35
C GLY A 28 -13.38 4.54 13.83
N GLY A 29 -14.07 5.22 12.91
CA GLY A 29 -15.16 6.15 13.20
C GLY A 29 -14.72 7.49 13.81
N ARG A 30 -13.42 7.80 13.87
CA ARG A 30 -12.91 9.11 14.33
C ARG A 30 -13.24 10.23 13.34
N GLN A 31 -13.37 11.44 13.84
CA GLN A 31 -13.59 12.63 13.01
C GLN A 31 -12.28 13.27 12.51
N TYR A 32 -11.16 12.62 12.74
CA TYR A 32 -9.84 13.04 12.27
C TYR A 32 -9.04 11.82 11.84
N SER A 33 -8.19 12.00 10.86
CA SER A 33 -7.27 10.97 10.42
C SER A 33 -5.90 11.10 11.08
N LEU A 34 -5.29 9.97 11.38
CA LEU A 34 -3.88 9.84 11.76
C LEU A 34 -3.01 9.39 10.57
N GLN A 35 -3.54 9.46 9.36
CA GLN A 35 -2.80 9.14 8.13
C GLN A 35 -2.18 7.73 8.15
N CYS A 36 -2.92 6.74 8.68
CA CYS A 36 -2.43 5.36 8.90
C CYS A 36 -1.11 5.30 9.67
N LEU A 37 -0.93 6.15 10.67
CA LEU A 37 0.29 6.21 11.46
C LEU A 37 0.06 5.72 12.89
N ASN A 38 1.11 5.19 13.51
CA ASN A 38 1.08 4.84 14.92
C ASN A 38 1.30 6.11 15.76
N ALA A 39 0.33 6.44 16.62
CA ALA A 39 0.43 7.60 17.50
C ALA A 39 1.24 7.27 18.75
N VAL A 40 2.16 8.14 19.12
CA VAL A 40 2.91 8.04 20.38
C VAL A 40 1.94 8.13 21.58
N GLY A 41 1.77 7.03 22.32
CA GLY A 41 0.84 6.92 23.43
C GLY A 41 -0.64 7.02 23.02
N GLY A 42 -0.97 6.61 21.80
CA GLY A 42 -2.33 6.61 21.25
C GLY A 42 -2.62 5.39 20.38
N VAL A 43 -3.55 5.53 19.46
CA VAL A 43 -3.98 4.49 18.53
C VAL A 43 -2.85 4.10 17.58
N GLN A 44 -2.87 2.86 17.12
CA GLN A 44 -1.80 2.25 16.32
C GLN A 44 -2.33 1.87 14.94
N ASP A 45 -2.71 2.90 14.14
CA ASP A 45 -3.36 2.67 12.85
C ASP A 45 -2.45 1.96 11.83
N ALA A 46 -1.14 2.22 11.86
CA ALA A 46 -0.20 1.49 10.99
C ALA A 46 -0.14 0.00 11.34
N THR A 47 -0.08 -0.34 12.63
CA THR A 47 -0.11 -1.73 13.10
C THR A 47 -1.44 -2.39 12.73
N TYR A 48 -2.56 -1.71 12.98
CA TYR A 48 -3.88 -2.22 12.61
C TYR A 48 -3.96 -2.60 11.13
N VAL A 49 -3.55 -1.70 10.22
CA VAL A 49 -3.65 -1.94 8.78
C VAL A 49 -2.60 -2.95 8.27
N ALA A 50 -1.38 -2.93 8.82
CA ALA A 50 -0.30 -3.77 8.30
C ALA A 50 -0.18 -5.14 8.99
N GLU A 51 -0.70 -5.30 10.20
CA GLU A 51 -0.59 -6.53 10.99
C GLU A 51 -1.97 -7.10 11.34
N ASP A 52 -2.80 -6.40 12.12
CA ASP A 52 -4.05 -6.95 12.66
C ASP A 52 -5.04 -7.37 11.55
N VAL A 53 -5.25 -6.50 10.55
CA VAL A 53 -6.18 -6.77 9.43
C VAL A 53 -5.66 -7.93 8.57
N PRO A 54 -4.41 -7.96 8.08
CA PRO A 54 -3.91 -9.09 7.32
C PRO A 54 -3.92 -10.42 8.09
N ASP A 55 -3.56 -10.40 9.38
CA ASP A 55 -3.56 -11.60 10.20
C ASP A 55 -4.98 -12.14 10.44
N PHE A 56 -5.95 -11.25 10.69
CA PHE A 56 -7.36 -11.62 10.77
C PHE A 56 -7.88 -12.23 9.46
N VAL A 57 -7.55 -11.62 8.33
CA VAL A 57 -7.98 -12.11 7.01
C VAL A 57 -7.35 -13.48 6.72
N ALA A 58 -6.06 -13.66 6.99
CA ALA A 58 -5.37 -14.93 6.78
C ALA A 58 -5.91 -16.04 7.71
N ALA A 59 -6.35 -15.70 8.92
CA ALA A 59 -6.97 -16.66 9.83
C ALA A 59 -8.42 -16.99 9.45
N SER A 60 -9.14 -16.09 8.78
CA SER A 60 -10.57 -16.20 8.50
C SER A 60 -10.90 -16.66 7.08
N TYR A 61 -10.00 -16.45 6.14
CA TYR A 61 -10.21 -16.72 4.73
C TYR A 61 -9.07 -17.56 4.14
N ARG A 62 -9.36 -18.28 3.06
CA ARG A 62 -8.38 -19.09 2.36
C ARG A 62 -7.54 -18.22 1.43
N VAL A 63 -6.58 -17.53 1.99
CA VAL A 63 -5.60 -16.67 1.31
C VAL A 63 -4.17 -17.07 1.71
N GLN A 64 -3.17 -16.60 0.97
CA GLN A 64 -1.78 -16.74 1.39
C GLN A 64 -1.52 -15.97 2.70
N PRO A 65 -0.62 -16.44 3.57
CA PRO A 65 -0.15 -15.64 4.69
C PRO A 65 0.39 -14.27 4.24
N PRO A 66 0.26 -13.23 5.08
CA PRO A 66 0.80 -11.91 4.75
C PRO A 66 2.26 -11.97 4.33
N GLY A 67 2.58 -11.30 3.23
CA GLY A 67 3.89 -11.35 2.60
C GLY A 67 3.87 -10.86 1.17
N LYS A 68 4.75 -11.40 0.33
CA LYS A 68 4.91 -10.95 -1.07
C LYS A 68 3.66 -11.13 -1.95
N ALA A 69 2.74 -12.01 -1.57
CA ALA A 69 1.45 -12.19 -2.26
C ALA A 69 0.37 -11.19 -1.82
N TRP A 70 0.69 -10.24 -0.95
CA TRP A 70 -0.21 -9.18 -0.50
C TRP A 70 0.19 -7.84 -1.11
N GLY A 71 -0.80 -7.05 -1.47
CA GLY A 71 -0.62 -5.67 -1.92
C GLY A 71 -1.35 -4.69 -1.02
N VAL A 72 -0.87 -3.46 -0.98
CA VAL A 72 -1.54 -2.34 -0.34
C VAL A 72 -1.68 -1.19 -1.33
N ALA A 73 -2.88 -0.62 -1.45
CA ALA A 73 -3.12 0.47 -2.38
C ALA A 73 -4.10 1.48 -1.82
N GLY A 74 -3.98 2.72 -2.29
CA GLY A 74 -4.90 3.77 -1.89
C GLY A 74 -4.77 5.03 -2.72
N LEU A 75 -5.68 5.97 -2.48
CA LEU A 75 -5.74 7.26 -3.15
C LEU A 75 -5.53 8.40 -2.16
N SER A 76 -4.91 9.49 -2.59
CA SER A 76 -4.68 10.67 -1.76
C SER A 76 -3.97 10.29 -0.46
N GLU A 77 -4.58 10.48 0.71
CA GLU A 77 -4.08 9.98 1.98
C GLU A 77 -3.83 8.46 1.96
N GLY A 78 -4.73 7.69 1.36
CA GLY A 78 -4.54 6.25 1.18
C GLY A 78 -3.33 5.92 0.31
N GLY A 79 -2.96 6.79 -0.64
CA GLY A 79 -1.73 6.67 -1.43
C GLY A 79 -0.47 6.90 -0.59
N PHE A 80 -0.51 7.86 0.33
CA PHE A 80 0.54 8.01 1.35
C PHE A 80 0.59 6.80 2.27
N CYS A 81 -0.56 6.36 2.80
CA CYS A 81 -0.66 5.16 3.62
C CYS A 81 0.00 3.95 2.94
N ALA A 82 -0.37 3.67 1.69
CA ALA A 82 0.17 2.55 0.95
C ALA A 82 1.69 2.62 0.80
N ALA A 83 2.23 3.78 0.44
CA ALA A 83 3.67 3.97 0.31
C ALA A 83 4.41 3.82 1.65
N ASN A 84 3.88 4.45 2.71
CA ASN A 84 4.50 4.39 4.03
C ASN A 84 4.45 2.97 4.61
N LEU A 85 3.28 2.31 4.59
CA LEU A 85 3.13 0.95 5.12
C LEU A 85 4.00 -0.06 4.37
N ALA A 86 4.07 0.02 3.04
CA ALA A 86 4.93 -0.85 2.25
C ALA A 86 6.41 -0.72 2.64
N LEU A 87 6.91 0.48 2.87
CA LEU A 87 8.28 0.72 3.29
C LEU A 87 8.55 0.36 4.75
N GLN A 88 7.58 0.56 5.66
CA GLN A 88 7.74 0.23 7.08
C GLN A 88 7.55 -1.26 7.37
N TYR A 89 6.74 -1.96 6.56
CA TYR A 89 6.39 -3.37 6.72
C TYR A 89 6.72 -4.19 5.45
N PRO A 90 7.97 -4.17 4.93
CA PRO A 90 8.31 -4.79 3.64
C PRO A 90 8.18 -6.31 3.63
N SER A 91 8.09 -6.94 4.79
CA SER A 91 7.80 -8.39 4.92
C SER A 91 6.32 -8.73 4.80
N ARG A 92 5.42 -7.73 4.89
CA ARG A 92 3.96 -7.92 4.88
C ARG A 92 3.32 -7.69 3.52
N PHE A 93 4.00 -6.93 2.64
CA PHE A 93 3.49 -6.54 1.33
C PHE A 93 4.53 -6.78 0.23
N GLY A 94 4.11 -7.33 -0.90
CA GLY A 94 4.95 -7.47 -2.10
C GLY A 94 4.78 -6.34 -3.10
N ALA A 95 3.64 -5.63 -3.05
CA ALA A 95 3.32 -4.54 -3.96
C ALA A 95 2.59 -3.39 -3.26
N ALA A 96 2.82 -2.16 -3.73
CA ALA A 96 2.15 -0.96 -3.27
C ALA A 96 1.64 -0.12 -4.45
N GLY A 97 0.40 0.38 -4.36
CA GLY A 97 -0.21 1.28 -5.33
C GLY A 97 -0.55 2.64 -4.70
N SER A 98 0.07 3.72 -5.18
CA SER A 98 -0.22 5.08 -4.71
C SER A 98 -0.84 5.91 -5.83
N MET A 99 -2.08 6.32 -5.64
CA MET A 99 -2.83 7.15 -6.58
C MET A 99 -3.00 8.56 -6.00
N SER A 100 -2.40 9.57 -6.63
CA SER A 100 -2.37 10.97 -6.12
C SER A 100 -1.92 11.05 -4.67
N GLY A 101 -0.97 10.19 -4.27
CA GLY A 101 -0.42 10.19 -2.92
C GLY A 101 0.61 11.29 -2.74
N TYR A 102 0.72 11.76 -1.52
CA TYR A 102 1.85 12.55 -1.05
C TYR A 102 2.84 11.63 -0.32
N PHE A 103 4.11 12.05 -0.19
CA PHE A 103 5.16 11.17 0.36
C PHE A 103 5.84 11.74 1.60
N ALA A 104 5.12 12.59 2.32
CA ALA A 104 5.44 13.08 3.66
C ALA A 104 4.15 13.29 4.45
N PRO A 105 4.12 13.03 5.78
CA PRO A 105 2.92 13.29 6.58
C PRO A 105 2.53 14.76 6.49
N LEU A 106 1.24 15.03 6.30
CA LEU A 106 0.71 16.38 6.29
C LEU A 106 0.71 16.94 7.71
N ASP A 107 1.34 18.09 7.89
CA ASP A 107 1.30 18.84 9.13
C ASP A 107 -0.02 19.62 9.22
N ASN A 108 -0.81 19.36 10.26
CA ASN A 108 -1.99 20.12 10.67
C ASN A 108 -2.65 20.95 9.54
N LEU A 109 -3.56 20.37 8.82
CA LEU A 109 -4.54 21.17 8.11
C LEU A 109 -5.44 21.80 9.19
N SER A 110 -5.02 22.96 9.68
CA SER A 110 -5.84 23.77 10.57
C SER A 110 -7.25 23.83 10.02
N PRO A 111 -8.29 23.66 10.86
CA PRO A 111 -9.66 23.82 10.40
C PRO A 111 -9.75 25.18 9.69
N ARG A 112 -10.26 25.20 8.46
CA ARG A 112 -10.48 26.45 7.75
C ARG A 112 -11.34 27.31 8.66
N ARG A 113 -10.74 28.37 9.21
CA ARG A 113 -11.45 29.34 10.07
C ARG A 113 -12.73 29.74 9.35
N GLY A 114 -13.87 29.50 9.97
CA GLY A 114 -15.16 29.98 9.51
C GLY A 114 -16.14 28.97 8.91
N ARG A 115 -15.87 27.67 8.89
CA ARG A 115 -16.89 26.66 8.59
C ARG A 115 -17.23 25.85 9.83
N PRO A 116 -18.47 25.96 10.37
CA PRO A 116 -18.95 25.05 11.41
C PRO A 116 -18.89 23.60 10.87
N GLY A 117 -18.24 22.70 11.60
CA GLY A 117 -18.18 21.27 11.25
C GLY A 117 -16.97 20.83 10.44
N ALA A 118 -16.04 21.69 10.05
CA ALA A 118 -14.75 21.24 9.52
C ALA A 118 -13.85 20.83 10.70
N ALA A 119 -13.91 19.55 11.08
CA ALA A 119 -12.96 18.95 12.01
C ALA A 119 -11.53 19.08 11.47
N ALA A 120 -10.54 19.16 12.36
CA ALA A 120 -9.14 19.04 11.99
C ALA A 120 -8.96 17.67 11.30
N VAL A 121 -8.70 17.70 10.00
CA VAL A 121 -8.73 16.47 9.19
C VAL A 121 -7.53 15.58 9.49
N TYR A 122 -6.42 16.16 9.97
CA TYR A 122 -5.20 15.42 10.27
C TYR A 122 -4.61 15.80 11.61
N THR A 123 -4.07 14.80 12.31
CA THR A 123 -3.29 15.00 13.53
C THR A 123 -1.93 14.35 13.35
N LEU A 124 -0.86 15.06 13.71
CA LEU A 124 0.47 14.45 13.75
C LEU A 124 0.62 13.55 14.98
N PRO A 125 0.81 12.24 14.78
CA PRO A 125 0.87 11.29 15.89
C PRO A 125 2.20 11.32 16.63
N PHE A 126 3.19 12.07 16.17
CA PHE A 126 4.60 11.92 16.60
C PHE A 126 4.97 12.69 17.87
N ARG A 127 4.09 13.53 18.43
CA ARG A 127 4.31 14.33 19.66
C ARG A 127 5.69 14.97 19.73
N GLY A 128 6.15 15.60 18.64
CA GLY A 128 7.43 16.28 18.58
C GLY A 128 8.67 15.36 18.45
N HIS A 129 8.50 14.08 18.11
CA HIS A 129 9.60 13.16 17.82
C HIS A 129 10.02 13.24 16.34
N PRO A 130 11.05 14.02 15.97
CA PRO A 130 11.41 14.25 14.56
C PRO A 130 11.92 12.98 13.89
N ALA A 131 12.60 12.10 14.62
CA ALA A 131 13.08 10.82 14.07
C ALA A 131 11.94 9.88 13.66
N LEU A 132 10.83 9.88 14.43
CA LEU A 132 9.64 9.11 14.05
C LEU A 132 8.95 9.72 12.82
N LYS A 133 8.85 11.05 12.74
CA LYS A 133 8.32 11.73 11.56
C LYS A 133 9.15 11.38 10.32
N ALA A 134 10.46 11.53 10.40
CA ALA A 134 11.40 11.24 9.31
C ALA A 134 11.30 9.77 8.84
N ARG A 135 11.18 8.84 9.78
CA ARG A 135 10.97 7.41 9.47
C ARG A 135 9.64 7.18 8.72
N ASN A 136 8.57 7.92 9.05
CA ASN A 136 7.26 7.83 8.42
C ASN A 136 7.07 8.87 7.31
N THR A 137 8.15 9.37 6.73
CA THR A 137 8.18 10.23 5.55
C THR A 137 8.76 9.39 4.40
N PRO A 138 7.94 8.73 3.55
CA PRO A 138 8.43 7.83 2.50
C PRO A 138 9.54 8.42 1.65
N ALA A 139 9.41 9.69 1.22
CA ALA A 139 10.41 10.38 0.41
C ALA A 139 11.75 10.58 1.14
N GLU A 140 11.76 10.69 2.46
CA GLU A 140 12.98 10.82 3.25
C GLU A 140 13.52 9.45 3.70
N TYR A 141 12.61 8.55 4.07
CA TYR A 141 12.98 7.22 4.55
C TYR A 141 13.70 6.39 3.48
N ILE A 142 13.21 6.44 2.23
CA ILE A 142 13.79 5.65 1.14
C ILE A 142 15.24 6.03 0.87
N THR A 143 15.62 7.31 1.00
CA THR A 143 17.00 7.77 0.77
C THR A 143 17.98 7.26 1.83
N ARG A 144 17.48 6.73 2.94
CA ARG A 144 18.28 6.19 4.06
C ARG A 144 18.41 4.67 4.04
N LEU A 145 17.72 4.00 3.12
CA LEU A 145 17.85 2.55 2.99
C LEU A 145 19.22 2.18 2.44
N PRO A 146 19.81 1.08 2.91
CA PRO A 146 21.08 0.61 2.36
C PRO A 146 20.94 0.23 0.88
N ALA A 147 22.01 0.38 0.11
CA ALA A 147 22.03 -0.05 -1.28
C ALA A 147 21.67 -1.53 -1.37
N GLY A 148 20.78 -1.87 -2.32
CA GLY A 148 20.28 -3.23 -2.50
C GLY A 148 19.22 -3.67 -1.49
N ALA A 149 18.68 -2.77 -0.67
CA ALA A 149 17.55 -3.09 0.18
C ALA A 149 16.36 -3.62 -0.65
N LEU A 150 15.77 -4.71 -0.19
CA LEU A 150 14.58 -5.27 -0.83
C LEU A 150 13.35 -4.50 -0.31
N ILE A 151 12.70 -3.80 -1.22
CA ILE A 151 11.43 -3.10 -0.98
C ILE A 151 10.31 -3.71 -1.81
N PRO A 152 9.03 -3.56 -1.40
CA PRO A 152 7.89 -3.93 -2.25
C PRO A 152 7.92 -3.21 -3.59
N GLN A 153 7.31 -3.82 -4.62
CA GLN A 153 7.17 -3.18 -5.92
C GLN A 153 6.17 -2.01 -5.84
N PHE A 154 6.39 -0.94 -6.63
CA PHE A 154 5.55 0.25 -6.57
C PHE A 154 4.89 0.55 -7.92
N PHE A 155 3.62 0.96 -7.86
CA PHE A 155 2.85 1.60 -8.91
C PHE A 155 2.44 3.00 -8.44
N LEU A 156 2.65 3.99 -9.30
CA LEU A 156 2.27 5.38 -9.02
C LEU A 156 1.27 5.88 -10.09
N ALA A 157 0.32 6.71 -9.66
CA ALA A 157 -0.55 7.44 -10.58
C ALA A 157 -0.89 8.82 -10.05
N ALA A 158 -1.15 9.77 -10.96
CA ALA A 158 -1.59 11.12 -10.62
C ALA A 158 -2.50 11.69 -11.72
N GLY A 159 -3.32 12.69 -11.36
CA GLY A 159 -4.02 13.51 -12.35
C GLY A 159 -3.03 14.41 -13.08
N ALA A 160 -3.00 14.36 -14.41
CA ALA A 160 -2.02 15.09 -15.23
C ALA A 160 -2.14 16.64 -15.14
N GLN A 161 -3.25 17.14 -14.58
CA GLN A 161 -3.47 18.58 -14.40
C GLN A 161 -3.11 19.07 -12.99
N ASP A 162 -2.75 18.16 -12.07
CA ASP A 162 -2.26 18.53 -10.75
C ASP A 162 -0.74 18.48 -10.73
N ALA A 163 -0.12 19.65 -10.92
CA ALA A 163 1.34 19.75 -10.98
C ALA A 163 2.02 19.31 -9.67
N GLN A 164 1.37 19.49 -8.52
CA GLN A 164 1.91 19.09 -7.23
C GLN A 164 1.93 17.57 -7.08
N ASP A 165 0.82 16.89 -7.41
CA ASP A 165 0.74 15.43 -7.40
C ASP A 165 1.72 14.80 -8.40
N VAL A 166 1.80 15.35 -9.61
CA VAL A 166 2.74 14.89 -10.64
C VAL A 166 4.18 15.00 -10.16
N GLN A 167 4.56 16.18 -9.64
CA GLN A 167 5.93 16.40 -9.14
C GLN A 167 6.26 15.47 -7.96
N ALA A 168 5.33 15.29 -7.02
CA ALA A 168 5.52 14.38 -5.89
C ALA A 168 5.73 12.93 -6.36
N ALA A 169 4.89 12.47 -7.30
CA ALA A 169 4.98 11.12 -7.85
C ALA A 169 6.28 10.91 -8.66
N GLU A 170 6.68 11.88 -9.49
CA GLU A 170 7.93 11.81 -10.25
C GLU A 170 9.17 11.80 -9.36
N SER A 171 9.20 12.67 -8.35
CA SER A 171 10.32 12.70 -7.40
C SER A 171 10.43 11.38 -6.63
N PHE A 172 9.33 10.87 -6.11
CA PHE A 172 9.34 9.60 -5.38
C PHE A 172 9.66 8.41 -6.29
N ARG A 173 9.22 8.44 -7.55
CA ARG A 173 9.59 7.45 -8.56
C ARG A 173 11.11 7.40 -8.79
N GLN A 174 11.77 8.55 -8.88
CA GLN A 174 13.23 8.61 -9.06
C GLN A 174 13.96 7.93 -7.89
N GLU A 175 13.53 8.17 -6.66
CA GLU A 175 14.10 7.50 -5.49
C GLU A 175 13.85 5.98 -5.51
N LEU A 176 12.63 5.55 -5.85
CA LEU A 176 12.30 4.13 -5.98
C LEU A 176 13.15 3.41 -7.05
N GLN A 177 13.51 4.10 -8.14
CA GLN A 177 14.32 3.54 -9.22
C GLN A 177 15.76 3.21 -8.82
N LEU A 178 16.22 3.69 -7.67
CA LEU A 178 17.50 3.26 -7.08
C LEU A 178 17.45 1.81 -6.56
N TYR A 179 16.24 1.27 -6.33
CA TYR A 179 16.01 -0.07 -5.77
C TYR A 179 15.25 -1.00 -6.70
N GLN A 180 14.59 -0.47 -7.72
CA GLN A 180 13.71 -1.23 -8.62
C GLN A 180 13.99 -0.85 -10.07
N ALA A 181 14.10 -1.87 -10.93
CA ALA A 181 14.35 -1.65 -12.36
C ALA A 181 13.20 -0.92 -13.08
N SER A 182 11.96 -1.06 -12.59
CA SER A 182 10.79 -0.43 -13.19
C SER A 182 9.81 0.03 -12.11
N VAL A 183 9.41 1.30 -12.20
CA VAL A 183 8.35 1.90 -11.38
C VAL A 183 7.37 2.59 -12.32
N PRO A 184 6.23 1.96 -12.63
CA PRO A 184 5.19 2.57 -13.46
C PRO A 184 4.68 3.88 -12.83
N LEU A 185 4.54 4.92 -13.66
CA LEU A 185 3.84 6.16 -13.34
C LEU A 185 2.81 6.43 -14.42
N VAL A 186 1.52 6.44 -14.06
CA VAL A 186 0.41 6.69 -14.96
C VAL A 186 -0.19 8.06 -14.70
N LEU A 187 -0.12 8.94 -15.70
CA LEU A 187 -0.71 10.28 -15.63
C LEU A 187 -2.07 10.29 -16.33
N ILE A 188 -3.12 10.55 -15.58
CA ILE A 188 -4.51 10.53 -16.07
C ILE A 188 -4.84 11.85 -16.72
N ARG A 189 -4.98 11.84 -18.04
CA ARG A 189 -5.26 13.03 -18.85
C ARG A 189 -6.55 13.74 -18.47
N GLY A 190 -6.49 15.06 -18.33
CA GLY A 190 -7.64 15.90 -18.03
C GLY A 190 -8.22 15.69 -16.64
N ALA A 191 -7.46 15.13 -15.72
CA ALA A 191 -7.79 14.93 -14.33
C ALA A 191 -6.82 15.70 -13.43
N SER A 192 -7.29 16.14 -12.28
CA SER A 192 -6.51 16.78 -11.21
C SER A 192 -6.51 15.86 -9.99
N HIS A 193 -6.45 16.41 -8.75
CA HIS A 193 -6.62 15.65 -7.52
C HIS A 193 -8.12 15.36 -7.28
N ASP A 194 -8.68 14.46 -8.07
CA ASP A 194 -10.13 14.23 -8.14
C ASP A 194 -10.50 12.77 -8.44
N ALA A 195 -11.80 12.50 -8.36
CA ALA A 195 -12.34 11.17 -8.63
C ALA A 195 -12.12 10.69 -10.08
N LYS A 196 -11.84 11.58 -11.05
CA LYS A 196 -11.50 11.19 -12.41
C LYS A 196 -10.10 10.58 -12.48
N ALA A 197 -9.13 11.20 -11.78
CA ALA A 197 -7.79 10.67 -11.64
C ALA A 197 -7.82 9.27 -11.03
N TRP A 198 -8.52 9.11 -9.92
CA TRP A 198 -8.54 7.85 -9.18
C TRP A 198 -9.23 6.73 -9.95
N ARG A 199 -10.41 6.98 -10.55
CA ARG A 199 -11.08 6.00 -11.41
C ARG A 199 -10.26 5.63 -12.64
N GLY A 200 -9.56 6.61 -13.21
CA GLY A 200 -8.67 6.37 -14.36
C GLY A 200 -7.45 5.51 -14.02
N ALA A 201 -7.02 5.52 -12.75
CA ALA A 201 -5.87 4.75 -12.29
C ALA A 201 -6.23 3.32 -11.84
N GLU A 202 -7.52 3.01 -11.58
CA GLU A 202 -7.95 1.69 -11.06
C GLU A 202 -7.53 0.54 -11.99
N ARG A 203 -7.88 0.59 -13.28
CA ARG A 203 -7.55 -0.47 -14.23
C ARG A 203 -6.04 -0.65 -14.39
N PRO A 204 -5.24 0.37 -14.72
CA PRO A 204 -3.80 0.22 -14.84
C PRO A 204 -3.14 -0.32 -13.57
N MET A 205 -3.63 0.04 -12.40
CA MET A 205 -3.11 -0.47 -11.13
C MET A 205 -3.40 -1.97 -10.97
N PHE A 206 -4.64 -2.43 -11.24
CA PHE A 206 -4.97 -3.85 -11.13
C PHE A 206 -4.25 -4.69 -12.19
N GLU A 207 -4.17 -4.23 -13.43
CA GLU A 207 -3.40 -4.89 -14.51
C GLU A 207 -1.93 -5.08 -14.11
N TRP A 208 -1.36 -4.12 -13.42
CA TRP A 208 0.01 -4.20 -12.95
C TRP A 208 0.16 -5.04 -11.68
N MET A 209 -0.71 -4.88 -10.69
CA MET A 209 -0.54 -5.45 -9.35
C MET A 209 -0.94 -6.94 -9.29
N THR A 210 -2.10 -7.30 -9.84
CA THR A 210 -2.67 -8.63 -9.61
C THR A 210 -1.84 -9.77 -10.18
N PRO A 211 -1.20 -9.68 -11.36
CA PRO A 211 -0.33 -10.74 -11.85
C PRO A 211 0.91 -10.96 -10.96
N GLN A 212 1.44 -9.89 -10.37
CA GLN A 212 2.59 -10.01 -9.47
C GLN A 212 2.21 -10.74 -8.18
N LEU A 213 1.05 -10.39 -7.59
CA LEU A 213 0.56 -11.06 -6.39
C LEU A 213 0.24 -12.53 -6.66
N ALA A 214 -0.41 -12.84 -7.78
CA ALA A 214 -0.70 -14.22 -8.21
C ALA A 214 0.57 -15.04 -8.42
N HIS A 215 1.58 -14.46 -9.07
CA HIS A 215 2.89 -15.10 -9.23
C HIS A 215 3.56 -15.41 -7.89
N GLN A 216 3.55 -14.48 -6.94
CA GLN A 216 4.12 -14.69 -5.61
C GLN A 216 3.33 -15.75 -4.81
N ALA A 217 2.01 -15.79 -4.95
CA ALA A 217 1.17 -16.82 -4.36
C ALA A 217 1.53 -18.22 -4.91
N ALA A 218 1.67 -18.35 -6.22
CA ALA A 218 2.07 -19.59 -6.86
C ALA A 218 3.46 -20.11 -6.41
N LEU A 219 4.42 -19.18 -6.23
CA LEU A 219 5.74 -19.52 -5.68
C LEU A 219 5.66 -20.00 -4.24
N ALA A 220 4.81 -19.38 -3.41
CA ALA A 220 4.60 -19.79 -2.03
C ALA A 220 3.98 -21.20 -1.95
N ASP A 221 2.97 -21.49 -2.77
CA ASP A 221 2.33 -22.83 -2.86
C ASP A 221 3.31 -23.91 -3.32
N ALA A 222 4.13 -23.61 -4.32
CA ALA A 222 5.16 -24.54 -4.80
C ALA A 222 6.20 -24.86 -3.71
N ALA A 223 6.65 -23.84 -2.98
CA ALA A 223 7.59 -24.00 -1.88
C ALA A 223 7.00 -24.82 -0.72
N TRP A 224 5.71 -24.61 -0.40
CA TRP A 224 4.99 -25.37 0.61
C TRP A 224 4.91 -26.86 0.23
N THR A 225 4.44 -27.14 -0.98
CA THR A 225 4.33 -28.50 -1.52
C THR A 225 5.68 -29.24 -1.52
N ALA A 226 6.77 -28.55 -1.87
CA ALA A 226 8.11 -29.12 -1.84
C ALA A 226 8.55 -29.48 -0.41
N ARG A 227 8.28 -28.61 0.57
CA ARG A 227 8.58 -28.87 2.00
C ARG A 227 7.80 -30.06 2.54
N GLU A 228 6.51 -30.18 2.23
CA GLU A 228 5.69 -31.32 2.63
C GLU A 228 6.23 -32.64 2.06
N ARG A 229 6.59 -32.67 0.77
CA ARG A 229 7.18 -33.87 0.13
C ARG A 229 8.48 -34.26 0.83
N ALA A 230 9.37 -33.31 1.09
CA ALA A 230 10.64 -33.56 1.78
C ALA A 230 10.43 -34.05 3.23
N SER A 231 9.42 -33.54 3.92
CA SER A 231 9.07 -34.02 5.27
C SER A 231 8.58 -35.46 5.27
N ARG A 232 7.72 -35.84 4.32
CA ARG A 232 7.19 -37.19 4.18
C ARG A 232 8.30 -38.20 3.82
N VAL A 233 9.29 -37.83 3.02
CA VAL A 233 10.45 -38.67 2.70
C VAL A 233 11.27 -38.96 3.98
N ARG A 234 11.64 -37.90 4.72
CA ARG A 234 12.39 -38.06 5.99
C ARG A 234 11.66 -38.93 7.02
N HIS A 235 10.33 -38.83 7.12
CA HIS A 235 9.55 -39.68 8.03
C HIS A 235 9.57 -41.18 7.63
N ARG A 236 9.63 -41.47 6.32
CA ARG A 236 9.72 -42.87 5.83
C ARG A 236 11.09 -43.46 6.09
N GLU A 237 12.16 -42.66 5.92
CA GLU A 237 13.54 -43.10 6.18
C GLU A 237 13.83 -43.33 7.68
N HIS A 238 13.12 -42.65 8.59
CA HIS A 238 13.28 -42.82 10.04
C HIS A 238 12.50 -44.04 10.58
N ASN A 239 11.49 -44.52 9.84
CA ASN A 239 10.62 -45.63 10.23
C ASN A 239 10.91 -46.92 9.46
N ALA A 240 11.97 -46.96 8.67
CA ALA A 240 12.49 -48.13 7.97
C ALA A 240 13.79 -48.60 8.63
#